data_7cf62945932d526b32c24fc323173dbb
#
_entry.id   7cf62945932d526b32c24fc323173dbb
#
_cell.length_a   1.000
_cell.length_b   1.000
_cell.length_c   1.000
_cell.angle_alpha   90.00
_cell.angle_beta   90.00
_cell.angle_gamma   90.00
#
_symmetry.space_group_name_H-M   'P 1'
#
loop_
_entity.id
_entity.type
_entity.pdbx_description
1 polymer ?
#
loop_
_entity_poly.entity_id
_entity_poly.type
_entity_poly.pdbx_seq_one_letter_code
_entity_poly.pdbx_strand_id
1 'polypeptide(L)'
;SGTSGSTTGNAATATKLATARTIGGVSFDGSANINLPGVNSDGNQDTTGNAATSTLAVSAQGLTGSPNINVTDVNAVDAIISGNLSVAGTITSLDQNDILATGIITASSGVDLGDPGIVTLSSNTLTTTSTSADTVASVSATVNRSATFQVQVTRGTQYHMTTINVIHNGTVAFMSEYGTIRTGAVLATFDADINSGNLRLRATPTSADSTVFKLSKTTVKV
;
A
#
# COMPACT_ATOMS: atom_id res chain seq x y z
N SER A 1 -48.67 -70.92 21.29
CA SER A 1 -47.94 -69.97 20.50
C SER A 1 -46.46 -70.27 20.63
N GLY A 2 -45.91 -70.88 19.58
CA GLY A 2 -44.46 -71.18 19.55
C GLY A 2 -43.65 -69.90 19.24
N THR A 3 -42.72 -69.64 20.08
CA THR A 3 -41.67 -68.69 19.76
C THR A 3 -40.72 -69.29 18.78
N SER A 4 -40.66 -68.80 17.53
CA SER A 4 -39.65 -69.22 16.56
C SER A 4 -38.26 -68.82 17.10
N GLY A 5 -37.36 -69.80 17.31
CA GLY A 5 -36.01 -69.59 17.85
C GLY A 5 -35.04 -68.89 16.86
N SER A 6 -35.38 -68.90 15.56
CA SER A 6 -34.66 -68.14 14.55
C SER A 6 -35.51 -67.97 13.27
N THR A 7 -35.46 -66.86 12.66
CA THR A 7 -35.99 -66.62 11.31
C THR A 7 -34.79 -66.47 10.35
N THR A 8 -34.72 -67.36 9.34
CA THR A 8 -33.70 -67.40 8.29
C THR A 8 -34.04 -66.47 7.11
N GLY A 9 -35.06 -65.68 7.22
CA GLY A 9 -35.48 -64.69 6.19
C GLY A 9 -35.89 -63.32 6.79
N ASN A 10 -36.07 -62.32 5.91
CA ASN A 10 -36.56 -61.02 6.32
C ASN A 10 -37.99 -61.14 6.87
N ALA A 11 -38.22 -60.67 8.09
CA ALA A 11 -39.57 -60.53 8.60
C ALA A 11 -40.29 -59.46 7.77
N ALA A 12 -41.47 -59.79 7.22
CA ALA A 12 -42.28 -58.87 6.41
C ALA A 12 -42.73 -57.65 7.22
N THR A 13 -42.75 -57.78 8.54
CA THR A 13 -43.09 -56.65 9.46
C THR A 13 -42.24 -56.76 10.73
N ALA A 14 -41.15 -56.08 10.82
CA ALA A 14 -40.48 -55.75 12.09
C ALA A 14 -40.79 -54.32 12.43
N THR A 15 -41.68 -54.11 13.41
CA THR A 15 -42.12 -52.75 13.75
C THR A 15 -41.06 -51.97 14.53
N LYS A 16 -40.21 -52.68 15.22
CA LYS A 16 -39.10 -52.09 15.99
C LYS A 16 -38.05 -53.10 16.42
N LEU A 17 -36.91 -52.64 16.83
CA LEU A 17 -35.87 -53.46 17.43
C LEU A 17 -36.32 -53.93 18.82
N ALA A 18 -36.13 -55.24 19.13
CA ALA A 18 -36.44 -55.81 20.45
C ALA A 18 -35.67 -55.10 21.60
N THR A 19 -34.49 -54.61 21.30
CA THR A 19 -33.71 -53.75 22.19
C THR A 19 -33.23 -52.53 21.39
N ALA A 20 -33.55 -51.34 21.85
CA ALA A 20 -33.08 -50.12 21.25
C ALA A 20 -31.56 -50.06 21.20
N ARG A 21 -31.01 -49.49 20.17
CA ARG A 21 -29.59 -49.22 20.00
C ARG A 21 -29.38 -47.69 20.01
N THR A 22 -28.17 -47.25 20.25
CA THR A 22 -27.80 -45.84 20.16
C THR A 22 -27.09 -45.55 18.85
N ILE A 23 -27.48 -44.50 18.17
CA ILE A 23 -26.81 -43.93 16.99
C ILE A 23 -26.42 -42.51 17.36
N GLY A 24 -25.10 -42.21 17.38
CA GLY A 24 -24.61 -40.89 17.79
C GLY A 24 -25.06 -40.48 19.21
N GLY A 25 -25.24 -41.42 20.12
CA GLY A 25 -25.71 -41.20 21.48
C GLY A 25 -27.24 -41.10 21.63
N VAL A 26 -28.00 -41.09 20.51
CA VAL A 26 -29.46 -41.05 20.51
C VAL A 26 -30.04 -42.47 20.41
N SER A 27 -31.02 -42.80 21.27
CA SER A 27 -31.68 -44.12 21.26
C SER A 27 -32.54 -44.27 20.00
N PHE A 28 -32.41 -45.42 19.31
CA PHE A 28 -33.12 -45.76 18.11
C PHE A 28 -33.62 -47.20 18.19
N ASP A 29 -34.93 -47.38 18.06
CA ASP A 29 -35.59 -48.70 17.99
C ASP A 29 -36.27 -49.00 16.67
N GLY A 30 -36.24 -48.07 15.69
CA GLY A 30 -36.82 -48.18 14.38
C GLY A 30 -38.28 -47.74 14.29
N SER A 31 -38.90 -47.33 15.41
CA SER A 31 -40.32 -46.93 15.41
C SER A 31 -40.58 -45.52 14.89
N ALA A 32 -39.58 -44.67 14.90
CA ALA A 32 -39.68 -43.26 14.46
C ALA A 32 -38.33 -42.74 13.94
N ASN A 33 -38.35 -41.62 13.24
CA ASN A 33 -37.14 -40.88 12.88
C ASN A 33 -36.46 -40.33 14.14
N ILE A 34 -35.15 -40.31 14.11
CA ILE A 34 -34.34 -39.69 15.19
C ILE A 34 -33.65 -38.43 14.71
N ASN A 35 -33.51 -37.49 15.62
CA ASN A 35 -32.69 -36.29 15.43
C ASN A 35 -31.27 -36.60 15.88
N LEU A 36 -30.31 -36.50 14.96
CA LEU A 36 -28.87 -36.65 15.26
C LEU A 36 -28.24 -35.27 15.26
N PRO A 37 -27.61 -34.85 16.36
CA PRO A 37 -26.87 -33.58 16.40
C PRO A 37 -25.83 -33.51 15.29
N GLY A 38 -25.84 -32.42 14.54
CA GLY A 38 -24.94 -32.22 13.41
C GLY A 38 -25.35 -32.89 12.10
N VAL A 39 -26.49 -33.62 12.07
CA VAL A 39 -27.01 -34.27 10.84
C VAL A 39 -28.33 -33.63 10.42
N ASN A 40 -29.36 -33.68 11.28
CA ASN A 40 -30.72 -33.17 10.99
C ASN A 40 -31.23 -32.21 12.09
N SER A 41 -30.41 -31.82 13.01
CA SER A 41 -30.58 -30.73 13.98
C SER A 41 -29.23 -30.04 14.17
N ASP A 42 -29.27 -28.82 14.73
CA ASP A 42 -28.04 -28.07 15.00
C ASP A 42 -27.06 -28.89 15.85
N GLY A 43 -25.82 -29.00 15.36
CA GLY A 43 -24.78 -29.74 16.03
C GLY A 43 -24.29 -29.03 17.29
N ASN A 44 -24.19 -29.78 18.39
CA ASN A 44 -23.58 -29.33 19.63
C ASN A 44 -22.20 -29.96 19.90
N GLN A 45 -21.59 -30.51 18.85
CA GLN A 45 -20.30 -31.21 18.93
C GLN A 45 -19.23 -30.44 18.18
N ASP A 46 -18.04 -30.39 18.77
CA ASP A 46 -16.87 -29.87 18.10
C ASP A 46 -16.47 -30.84 16.99
N THR A 47 -16.32 -30.34 15.77
CA THR A 47 -15.78 -31.11 14.65
C THR A 47 -14.25 -31.09 14.72
N THR A 48 -13.63 -32.24 14.96
CA THR A 48 -12.16 -32.40 14.96
C THR A 48 -11.59 -32.58 13.55
N GLY A 49 -12.44 -32.56 12.53
CA GLY A 49 -12.06 -32.75 11.11
C GLY A 49 -12.17 -31.48 10.29
N ASN A 50 -11.57 -31.47 9.10
CA ASN A 50 -11.68 -30.38 8.14
C ASN A 50 -13.06 -30.38 7.49
N ALA A 51 -13.81 -29.30 7.57
CA ALA A 51 -14.95 -29.07 6.71
C ALA A 51 -14.43 -28.74 5.29
N ALA A 52 -14.71 -29.58 4.30
CA ALA A 52 -14.29 -29.35 2.93
C ALA A 52 -14.94 -28.11 2.30
N THR A 53 -16.15 -27.74 2.76
CA THR A 53 -16.82 -26.49 2.36
C THR A 53 -17.70 -25.99 3.50
N SER A 54 -17.58 -24.72 3.86
CA SER A 54 -18.54 -24.01 4.70
C SER A 54 -19.14 -22.88 3.86
N THR A 55 -20.43 -22.95 3.62
CA THR A 55 -21.13 -21.92 2.80
C THR A 55 -21.34 -20.62 3.58
N LEU A 56 -21.39 -20.67 4.90
CA LEU A 56 -21.55 -19.52 5.77
C LEU A 56 -20.99 -19.80 7.17
N ALA A 57 -20.03 -19.03 7.59
CA ALA A 57 -19.61 -18.94 8.99
C ALA A 57 -20.10 -17.59 9.53
N VAL A 58 -21.10 -17.61 10.42
CA VAL A 58 -21.67 -16.39 11.02
C VAL A 58 -20.68 -15.74 12.01
N SER A 59 -19.82 -16.52 12.62
CA SER A 59 -18.70 -16.02 13.42
C SER A 59 -17.57 -17.03 13.46
N ALA A 60 -16.34 -16.57 13.24
CA ALA A 60 -15.11 -17.32 13.53
C ALA A 60 -14.39 -16.61 14.68
N GLN A 61 -14.23 -17.29 15.81
CA GLN A 61 -13.60 -16.70 17.01
C GLN A 61 -12.08 -16.62 16.96
N GLY A 62 -11.47 -17.08 15.89
CA GLY A 62 -10.04 -16.93 15.64
C GLY A 62 -9.51 -17.92 14.64
N LEU A 63 -8.54 -17.48 13.86
CA LEU A 63 -7.72 -18.28 13.00
C LEU A 63 -6.34 -18.36 13.65
N THR A 64 -5.97 -19.54 14.16
CA THR A 64 -4.67 -19.77 14.78
C THR A 64 -3.68 -20.37 13.77
N GLY A 65 -2.40 -20.07 13.91
CA GLY A 65 -1.36 -20.51 12.99
C GLY A 65 -1.03 -19.44 11.93
N SER A 66 -0.67 -19.85 10.73
CA SER A 66 -0.37 -18.96 9.60
C SER A 66 -1.30 -19.24 8.41
N PRO A 67 -2.60 -18.95 8.52
CA PRO A 67 -3.55 -19.24 7.44
C PRO A 67 -3.35 -18.28 6.28
N ASN A 68 -3.36 -18.79 5.04
CA ASN A 68 -3.57 -17.97 3.86
C ASN A 68 -5.06 -17.66 3.73
N ILE A 69 -5.42 -16.39 3.89
CA ILE A 69 -6.80 -15.94 3.76
C ILE A 69 -6.92 -15.14 2.46
N ASN A 70 -7.72 -15.66 1.53
CA ASN A 70 -8.08 -14.97 0.30
C ASN A 70 -9.51 -14.45 0.45
N VAL A 71 -9.68 -13.15 0.55
CA VAL A 71 -10.98 -12.48 0.68
C VAL A 71 -11.09 -11.37 -0.36
N THR A 72 -12.29 -11.14 -0.86
CA THR A 72 -12.57 -10.04 -1.79
C THR A 72 -12.56 -8.71 -1.06
N ASP A 73 -13.17 -8.67 0.14
CA ASP A 73 -13.28 -7.47 0.95
C ASP A 73 -12.98 -7.78 2.42
N VAL A 74 -12.30 -6.89 3.09
CA VAL A 74 -12.10 -6.89 4.55
C VAL A 74 -12.76 -5.63 5.10
N ASN A 75 -13.86 -5.80 5.87
CA ASN A 75 -14.47 -4.73 6.63
C ASN A 75 -14.14 -4.96 8.12
N ALA A 76 -13.21 -4.19 8.65
CA ALA A 76 -12.76 -4.30 10.03
C ALA A 76 -12.84 -2.93 10.73
N VAL A 77 -13.28 -2.93 11.97
CA VAL A 77 -13.22 -1.72 12.82
C VAL A 77 -11.79 -1.42 13.21
N ASP A 78 -11.03 -2.46 13.57
CA ASP A 78 -9.60 -2.38 13.89
C ASP A 78 -8.85 -3.49 13.16
N ALA A 79 -7.70 -3.17 12.57
CA ALA A 79 -6.78 -4.12 11.99
C ALA A 79 -5.37 -3.89 12.54
N ILE A 80 -4.82 -4.87 13.24
CA ILE A 80 -3.44 -4.84 13.74
C ILE A 80 -2.59 -5.78 12.88
N ILE A 81 -1.63 -5.20 12.16
CA ILE A 81 -0.67 -5.95 11.33
C ILE A 81 0.69 -5.86 12.00
N SER A 82 1.10 -6.92 12.68
CA SER A 82 2.39 -6.98 13.39
C SER A 82 3.60 -7.24 12.48
N GLY A 83 3.36 -7.56 11.22
CA GLY A 83 4.38 -7.76 10.19
C GLY A 83 4.32 -6.71 9.09
N ASN A 84 4.68 -7.09 7.87
CA ASN A 84 4.64 -6.20 6.72
C ASN A 84 3.24 -6.15 6.10
N LEU A 85 2.73 -4.95 5.85
CA LEU A 85 1.59 -4.72 4.96
C LEU A 85 2.12 -4.42 3.55
N SER A 86 1.82 -5.28 2.59
CA SER A 86 2.10 -5.04 1.18
C SER A 86 0.79 -4.79 0.44
N VAL A 87 0.63 -3.60 -0.14
CA VAL A 87 -0.52 -3.23 -0.96
C VAL A 87 -0.05 -3.11 -2.41
N ALA A 88 -0.44 -4.06 -3.26
CA ALA A 88 -0.09 -4.05 -4.69
C ALA A 88 -0.90 -3.02 -5.50
N GLY A 89 -1.99 -2.54 -4.95
CA GLY A 89 -2.86 -1.51 -5.54
C GLY A 89 -2.68 -0.14 -4.93
N THR A 90 -3.68 0.70 -5.08
CA THR A 90 -3.72 2.07 -4.54
C THR A 90 -4.48 2.09 -3.22
N ILE A 91 -3.95 2.75 -2.21
CA ILE A 91 -4.73 3.15 -1.03
C ILE A 91 -5.45 4.45 -1.42
N THR A 92 -6.76 4.35 -1.71
CA THR A 92 -7.54 5.49 -2.25
C THR A 92 -7.95 6.50 -1.18
N SER A 93 -8.06 6.08 0.07
CA SER A 93 -8.35 6.96 1.20
C SER A 93 -7.66 6.43 2.45
N LEU A 94 -6.80 7.22 3.01
CA LEU A 94 -6.21 7.01 4.31
C LEU A 94 -6.61 8.19 5.19
N ASP A 95 -7.77 8.06 5.86
CA ASP A 95 -8.22 9.05 6.83
C ASP A 95 -7.50 8.78 8.15
N GLN A 96 -6.36 9.42 8.31
CA GLN A 96 -5.51 9.30 9.51
C GLN A 96 -5.26 10.67 10.12
N ASN A 97 -5.49 10.78 11.42
CA ASN A 97 -5.09 11.97 12.17
C ASN A 97 -3.55 12.08 12.24
N ASP A 98 -2.86 10.94 12.38
CA ASP A 98 -1.40 10.90 12.47
C ASP A 98 -0.80 9.70 11.71
N ILE A 99 0.27 9.95 10.95
CA ILE A 99 1.16 8.91 10.39
C ILE A 99 2.46 8.96 11.18
N LEU A 100 2.64 8.04 12.13
CA LEU A 100 3.90 7.87 12.83
C LEU A 100 4.77 6.83 12.12
N ALA A 101 5.78 7.30 11.37
CA ALA A 101 6.80 6.45 10.78
C ALA A 101 8.09 6.55 11.61
N THR A 102 8.52 5.46 12.21
CA THR A 102 9.81 5.39 12.94
C THR A 102 11.01 5.09 12.00
N GLY A 103 10.75 4.90 10.72
CA GLY A 103 11.73 4.67 9.66
C GLY A 103 11.63 5.68 8.53
N ILE A 104 12.05 5.28 7.34
CA ILE A 104 12.06 6.12 6.14
C ILE A 104 10.74 5.97 5.38
N ILE A 105 10.12 7.10 5.02
CA ILE A 105 9.05 7.15 4.03
C ILE A 105 9.68 7.43 2.67
N THR A 106 9.59 6.49 1.73
CA THR A 106 10.09 6.67 0.37
C THR A 106 8.93 6.99 -0.57
N ALA A 107 8.91 8.20 -1.12
CA ALA A 107 7.98 8.63 -2.15
C ALA A 107 8.76 8.93 -3.44
N SER A 108 8.58 8.11 -4.48
CA SER A 108 9.35 8.22 -5.74
C SER A 108 8.98 9.43 -6.58
N SER A 109 7.75 9.93 -6.47
CA SER A 109 7.24 11.07 -7.26
C SER A 109 7.12 12.37 -6.48
N GLY A 110 7.35 12.33 -5.16
CA GLY A 110 7.19 13.48 -4.27
C GLY A 110 6.04 13.30 -3.28
N VAL A 111 5.91 14.28 -2.39
CA VAL A 111 4.88 14.34 -1.37
C VAL A 111 4.13 15.65 -1.53
N ASP A 112 2.82 15.59 -1.70
CA ASP A 112 1.94 16.75 -1.70
C ASP A 112 1.48 17.07 -0.28
N LEU A 113 1.51 18.35 0.07
CA LEU A 113 1.11 18.87 1.38
C LEU A 113 -0.05 19.84 1.22
N GLY A 114 -1.01 19.74 2.15
CA GLY A 114 -2.23 20.55 2.15
C GLY A 114 -3.35 19.95 1.30
N ASP A 115 -4.57 20.40 1.52
CA ASP A 115 -5.78 19.99 0.77
C ASP A 115 -6.26 21.17 -0.10
N PRO A 116 -6.30 21.04 -1.43
CA PRO A 116 -5.98 19.90 -2.33
C PRO A 116 -4.51 19.78 -2.76
N GLY A 117 -3.56 19.73 -1.84
CA GLY A 117 -2.14 19.61 -2.17
C GLY A 117 -1.54 20.92 -2.73
N ILE A 118 -1.38 21.92 -1.85
CA ILE A 118 -0.90 23.26 -2.23
C ILE A 118 0.60 23.26 -2.52
N VAL A 119 1.36 22.42 -1.82
CA VAL A 119 2.81 22.35 -1.89
C VAL A 119 3.23 20.94 -2.27
N THR A 120 4.18 20.79 -3.19
CA THR A 120 4.82 19.51 -3.52
C THR A 120 6.30 19.57 -3.15
N LEU A 121 6.77 18.58 -2.36
CA LEU A 121 8.18 18.33 -2.10
C LEU A 121 8.67 17.15 -2.95
N SER A 122 9.73 17.35 -3.73
CA SER A 122 10.28 16.32 -4.61
C SER A 122 11.77 16.55 -4.89
N SER A 123 12.41 15.69 -5.68
CA SER A 123 13.82 15.77 -6.02
C SER A 123 14.06 15.55 -7.51
N ASN A 124 15.23 16.00 -7.99
CA ASN A 124 15.74 15.71 -9.33
C ASN A 124 17.25 15.43 -9.29
N THR A 125 17.72 14.73 -10.30
CA THR A 125 19.14 14.56 -10.56
C THR A 125 19.41 14.71 -12.06
N LEU A 126 20.57 15.30 -12.39
CA LEU A 126 21.10 15.40 -13.74
C LEU A 126 22.60 15.14 -13.70
N THR A 127 23.11 14.36 -14.64
CA THR A 127 24.55 14.24 -14.91
C THR A 127 24.79 14.70 -16.33
N THR A 128 25.72 15.62 -16.52
CA THR A 128 26.06 16.17 -17.85
C THR A 128 27.55 16.44 -17.98
N THR A 129 28.04 16.43 -19.22
CA THR A 129 29.35 16.91 -19.64
C THR A 129 29.22 18.15 -20.55
N SER A 130 28.01 18.63 -20.75
CA SER A 130 27.74 19.83 -21.53
C SER A 130 28.21 21.09 -20.82
N THR A 131 28.77 22.01 -21.56
CA THR A 131 29.03 23.40 -21.11
C THR A 131 27.96 24.38 -21.56
N SER A 132 26.92 23.87 -22.21
CA SER A 132 25.70 24.65 -22.52
C SER A 132 24.68 24.54 -21.39
N ALA A 133 23.73 25.45 -21.36
CA ALA A 133 22.68 25.44 -20.36
C ALA A 133 21.74 24.23 -20.50
N ASP A 134 21.75 23.34 -19.52
CA ASP A 134 20.90 22.15 -19.43
C ASP A 134 19.75 22.39 -18.43
N THR A 135 18.61 21.71 -18.64
CA THR A 135 17.49 21.75 -17.71
C THR A 135 17.72 20.79 -16.55
N VAL A 136 17.92 21.30 -15.34
CA VAL A 136 18.13 20.49 -14.12
C VAL A 136 16.83 20.17 -13.39
N ALA A 137 15.80 21.01 -13.56
CA ALA A 137 14.45 20.74 -13.07
C ALA A 137 13.42 21.41 -13.98
N SER A 138 12.24 20.80 -14.06
CA SER A 138 11.10 21.33 -14.81
C SER A 138 9.82 21.02 -14.03
N VAL A 139 8.92 22.00 -13.96
CA VAL A 139 7.59 21.88 -13.37
C VAL A 139 6.56 22.60 -14.24
N SER A 140 5.32 22.12 -14.28
CA SER A 140 4.26 22.77 -15.05
C SER A 140 4.00 24.19 -14.53
N ALA A 141 4.13 25.19 -15.37
CA ALA A 141 3.84 26.59 -15.04
C ALA A 141 2.33 26.89 -14.96
N THR A 142 1.48 26.00 -15.48
CA THR A 142 0.02 26.11 -15.33
C THR A 142 -0.46 25.61 -13.98
N VAL A 143 0.31 24.77 -13.31
CA VAL A 143 -0.03 24.18 -12.01
C VAL A 143 0.72 24.87 -10.88
N ASN A 144 1.99 25.22 -11.08
CA ASN A 144 2.85 25.76 -10.03
C ASN A 144 3.20 27.22 -10.32
N ARG A 145 3.09 28.10 -9.31
CA ARG A 145 3.44 29.53 -9.41
C ARG A 145 4.89 29.78 -9.04
N SER A 146 5.42 29.07 -8.06
CA SER A 146 6.77 29.28 -7.57
C SER A 146 7.44 27.97 -7.19
N ALA A 147 8.76 27.99 -7.11
CA ALA A 147 9.57 26.88 -6.67
C ALA A 147 10.79 27.36 -5.88
N THR A 148 11.16 26.60 -4.86
CA THR A 148 12.44 26.72 -4.17
C THR A 148 13.25 25.47 -4.45
N PHE A 149 14.49 25.66 -4.87
CA PHE A 149 15.44 24.59 -5.16
C PHE A 149 16.63 24.68 -4.21
N GLN A 150 16.98 23.60 -3.54
CA GLN A 150 18.28 23.45 -2.90
C GLN A 150 19.12 22.55 -3.79
N VAL A 151 20.16 23.10 -4.39
CA VAL A 151 20.96 22.43 -5.41
C VAL A 151 22.33 22.11 -4.87
N GLN A 152 22.77 20.85 -5.00
CA GLN A 152 24.14 20.42 -4.83
C GLN A 152 24.72 20.05 -6.19
N VAL A 153 25.87 20.65 -6.53
CA VAL A 153 26.66 20.33 -7.72
C VAL A 153 27.94 19.64 -7.30
N THR A 154 28.28 18.53 -7.96
CA THR A 154 29.50 17.76 -7.72
C THR A 154 30.28 17.59 -9.01
N ARG A 155 31.60 17.88 -8.99
CA ARG A 155 32.52 17.60 -10.08
C ARG A 155 33.83 17.10 -9.49
N GLY A 156 34.14 15.80 -9.68
CA GLY A 156 35.27 15.15 -9.02
C GLY A 156 35.16 15.25 -7.50
N THR A 157 36.13 15.91 -6.86
CA THR A 157 36.17 16.16 -5.42
C THR A 157 35.71 17.56 -5.01
N GLN A 158 35.16 18.32 -5.97
CA GLN A 158 34.66 19.68 -5.73
C GLN A 158 33.14 19.69 -5.56
N TYR A 159 32.68 20.51 -4.63
CA TYR A 159 31.26 20.63 -4.28
C TYR A 159 30.82 22.09 -4.30
N HIS A 160 29.60 22.34 -4.76
CA HIS A 160 28.96 23.63 -4.80
C HIS A 160 27.51 23.44 -4.39
N MET A 161 27.07 24.14 -3.35
CA MET A 161 25.68 24.13 -2.89
C MET A 161 25.10 25.55 -2.96
N THR A 162 23.87 25.69 -3.37
CA THR A 162 23.15 26.98 -3.40
C THR A 162 21.66 26.76 -3.24
N THR A 163 20.94 27.80 -2.80
CA THR A 163 19.47 27.85 -2.76
C THR A 163 18.98 28.83 -3.81
N ILE A 164 17.97 28.44 -4.58
CA ILE A 164 17.42 29.23 -5.65
C ILE A 164 15.89 29.30 -5.48
N ASN A 165 15.37 30.51 -5.36
CA ASN A 165 13.94 30.79 -5.41
C ASN A 165 13.55 31.26 -6.80
N VAL A 166 12.46 30.74 -7.32
CA VAL A 166 11.92 31.12 -8.62
C VAL A 166 10.43 31.37 -8.51
N ILE A 167 9.97 32.45 -9.14
CA ILE A 167 8.55 32.76 -9.37
C ILE A 167 8.36 33.17 -10.83
N HIS A 168 7.17 32.98 -11.37
CA HIS A 168 6.87 33.41 -12.73
C HIS A 168 5.50 34.08 -12.84
N ASN A 169 5.32 34.88 -13.90
CA ASN A 169 4.05 35.53 -14.23
C ASN A 169 3.25 34.81 -15.35
N GLY A 170 3.71 33.63 -15.76
CA GLY A 170 3.14 32.85 -16.85
C GLY A 170 4.00 32.86 -18.12
N THR A 171 4.78 33.91 -18.35
CA THR A 171 5.64 34.09 -19.55
C THR A 171 7.11 34.25 -19.22
N VAL A 172 7.42 34.87 -18.09
CA VAL A 172 8.78 35.20 -17.63
C VAL A 172 8.99 34.61 -16.25
N ALA A 173 10.14 33.96 -16.04
CA ALA A 173 10.62 33.52 -14.74
C ALA A 173 11.53 34.60 -14.12
N PHE A 174 11.42 34.77 -12.81
CA PHE A 174 12.26 35.62 -11.98
C PHE A 174 12.91 34.75 -10.93
N MET A 175 14.21 34.88 -10.74
CA MET A 175 14.93 34.06 -9.77
C MET A 175 15.82 34.87 -8.85
N SER A 176 16.10 34.30 -7.69
CA SER A 176 17.10 34.78 -6.75
C SER A 176 17.92 33.60 -6.28
N GLU A 177 19.24 33.71 -6.34
CA GLU A 177 20.20 32.73 -5.83
C GLU A 177 20.84 33.27 -4.57
N TYR A 178 20.96 32.45 -3.52
CA TYR A 178 21.56 32.85 -2.25
C TYR A 178 22.10 31.62 -1.47
N GLY A 179 22.88 31.89 -0.42
CA GLY A 179 23.43 30.84 0.44
C GLY A 179 24.43 29.93 -0.26
N THR A 180 25.17 30.45 -1.23
CA THR A 180 26.15 29.68 -2.01
C THR A 180 27.37 29.32 -1.17
N ILE A 181 27.68 28.02 -1.08
CA ILE A 181 28.84 27.45 -0.41
C ILE A 181 29.60 26.58 -1.41
N ARG A 182 30.94 26.69 -1.44
CA ARG A 182 31.81 25.96 -2.38
C ARG A 182 33.06 25.48 -1.69
N THR A 183 33.55 24.32 -2.10
CA THR A 183 34.86 23.80 -1.66
C THR A 183 36.01 24.21 -2.58
N GLY A 184 35.71 24.88 -3.69
CA GLY A 184 36.66 25.33 -4.71
C GLY A 184 36.06 26.34 -5.66
N ALA A 185 36.31 26.18 -6.95
CA ALA A 185 35.80 27.05 -7.99
C ALA A 185 34.27 26.98 -8.14
N VAL A 186 33.70 27.95 -8.88
CA VAL A 186 32.30 27.88 -9.36
C VAL A 186 32.17 26.68 -10.29
N LEU A 187 31.25 25.77 -10.01
CA LEU A 187 31.03 24.59 -10.83
C LEU A 187 29.94 24.79 -11.91
N ALA A 188 28.98 25.64 -11.64
CA ALA A 188 27.92 26.01 -12.57
C ALA A 188 27.35 27.39 -12.24
N THR A 189 26.72 28.01 -13.22
CA THR A 189 25.81 29.16 -13.05
C THR A 189 24.38 28.71 -13.34
N PHE A 190 23.40 29.45 -12.80
CA PHE A 190 22.00 29.07 -12.90
C PHE A 190 21.17 30.15 -13.59
N ASP A 191 20.11 29.74 -14.25
CA ASP A 191 19.12 30.56 -14.90
C ASP A 191 17.75 29.88 -14.83
N ALA A 192 16.68 30.66 -14.96
CA ALA A 192 15.31 30.13 -14.98
C ALA A 192 14.52 30.76 -16.14
N ASP A 193 13.73 29.93 -16.81
CA ASP A 193 12.87 30.38 -17.91
C ASP A 193 11.50 29.68 -17.88
N ILE A 194 10.60 30.23 -18.72
CA ILE A 194 9.36 29.54 -19.10
C ILE A 194 9.53 29.03 -20.52
N ASN A 195 9.40 27.73 -20.71
CA ASN A 195 9.47 27.09 -22.02
C ASN A 195 8.39 26.03 -22.18
N SER A 196 7.60 26.16 -23.25
CA SER A 196 6.54 25.20 -23.57
C SER A 196 5.60 24.88 -22.38
N GLY A 197 5.20 25.93 -21.63
CA GLY A 197 4.31 25.80 -20.48
C GLY A 197 4.96 25.24 -19.21
N ASN A 198 6.29 25.15 -19.18
CA ASN A 198 7.04 24.68 -18.01
C ASN A 198 7.96 25.77 -17.47
N LEU A 199 7.96 25.92 -16.16
CA LEU A 199 9.00 26.63 -15.41
C LEU A 199 10.21 25.70 -15.31
N ARG A 200 11.36 26.12 -15.86
CA ARG A 200 12.60 25.36 -15.83
C ARG A 200 13.65 26.07 -15.00
N LEU A 201 14.35 25.31 -14.16
CA LEU A 201 15.66 25.70 -13.64
C LEU A 201 16.71 25.13 -14.58
N ARG A 202 17.62 25.95 -15.07
CA ARG A 202 18.70 25.61 -15.95
C ARG A 202 20.03 25.84 -15.27
N ALA A 203 21.01 25.01 -15.60
CA ALA A 203 22.38 25.18 -15.15
C ALA A 203 23.34 25.13 -16.32
N THR A 204 24.37 25.99 -16.30
CA THR A 204 25.48 26.00 -17.24
C THR A 204 26.74 25.58 -16.51
N PRO A 205 27.23 24.32 -16.67
CA PRO A 205 28.48 23.88 -16.08
C PRO A 205 29.69 24.68 -16.62
N THR A 206 30.65 24.95 -15.76
CA THR A 206 31.87 25.70 -16.10
C THR A 206 32.99 24.85 -16.75
N SER A 207 32.77 23.54 -16.91
CA SER A 207 33.70 22.59 -17.50
C SER A 207 32.94 21.46 -18.20
N ALA A 208 33.57 20.85 -19.20
CA ALA A 208 33.07 19.63 -19.86
C ALA A 208 33.31 18.33 -19.06
N ASP A 209 33.90 18.43 -17.86
CA ASP A 209 34.02 17.29 -16.97
C ASP A 209 32.62 16.87 -16.47
N SER A 210 32.48 15.56 -16.20
CA SER A 210 31.23 15.03 -15.67
C SER A 210 30.79 15.79 -14.42
N THR A 211 29.69 16.50 -14.52
CA THR A 211 29.12 17.33 -13.47
C THR A 211 27.75 16.76 -13.08
N VAL A 212 27.57 16.48 -11.79
CA VAL A 212 26.34 15.91 -11.24
C VAL A 212 25.60 16.98 -10.45
N PHE A 213 24.34 17.19 -10.80
CA PHE A 213 23.39 18.01 -10.08
C PHE A 213 22.43 17.11 -9.30
N LYS A 214 22.29 17.34 -8.01
CA LYS A 214 21.24 16.76 -7.16
C LYS A 214 20.50 17.89 -6.48
N LEU A 215 19.19 17.84 -6.48
CA LEU A 215 18.41 18.89 -5.88
C LEU A 215 17.15 18.36 -5.20
N SER A 216 16.77 19.02 -4.10
CA SER A 216 15.42 19.02 -3.60
C SER A 216 14.68 20.25 -4.15
N LYS A 217 13.38 20.09 -4.40
CA LYS A 217 12.53 21.18 -4.82
C LYS A 217 11.23 21.19 -4.03
N THR A 218 10.82 22.38 -3.64
CA THR A 218 9.50 22.64 -3.08
C THR A 218 8.76 23.53 -4.07
N THR A 219 7.60 23.12 -4.56
CA THR A 219 6.77 23.91 -5.47
C THR A 219 5.47 24.31 -4.80
N VAL A 220 5.00 25.52 -5.12
CA VAL A 220 3.70 26.03 -4.63
C VAL A 220 2.79 26.20 -5.84
N LYS A 221 1.60 25.63 -5.74
CA LYS A 221 0.59 25.66 -6.81
C LYS A 221 -0.03 27.06 -6.99
N VAL A 222 -0.69 27.24 -8.16
CA VAL A 222 -1.41 28.46 -8.54
C VAL A 222 -2.68 28.58 -7.73
#